data_fb956d4ffa16be67a6f22945e09022e1
#
_entry.id   fb956d4ffa16be67a6f22945e09022e1
#
_cell.length_a   1.000
_cell.length_b   1.000
_cell.length_c   1.000
_cell.angle_alpha   90.00
_cell.angle_beta   90.00
_cell.angle_gamma   90.00
#
_symmetry.space_group_name_H-M   'P 1'
#
loop_
_entity.id
_entity.type
_entity.pdbx_description
1 polymer ?
#
loop_
_entity_poly.entity_id
_entity_poly.type
_entity_poly.pdbx_seq_one_letter_code
_entity_poly.pdbx_strand_id
1 'polypeptide(L)' 'MHPAAAALTQQFLAWIEEAPRSYADAEAWRRSCPHLSIWEDAISDGLVRFENTSGLQQSRVTLTPRGRALLER' A
#
# COMPACT_ATOMS: atom_id res chain seq x y z
N MET A 1 17.78 -2.71 -0.34
CA MET A 1 16.52 -2.86 -1.10
C MET A 1 16.84 -2.94 -2.60
N HIS A 2 16.20 -3.87 -3.29
CA HIS A 2 16.41 -4.02 -4.73
C HIS A 2 15.76 -2.84 -5.46
N PRO A 3 16.45 -2.24 -6.45
CA PRO A 3 15.87 -1.06 -7.17
C PRO A 3 14.49 -1.28 -7.75
N ALA A 4 14.22 -2.47 -8.30
CA ALA A 4 12.90 -2.78 -8.87
C ALA A 4 11.84 -2.77 -7.77
N ALA A 5 12.16 -3.28 -6.57
CA ALA A 5 11.23 -3.28 -5.46
C ALA A 5 10.94 -1.86 -4.99
N ALA A 6 11.96 -0.99 -4.98
CA ALA A 6 11.75 0.41 -4.59
C ALA A 6 10.80 1.12 -5.55
N ALA A 7 10.97 0.89 -6.86
CA ALA A 7 10.09 1.50 -7.86
C ALA A 7 8.65 0.99 -7.71
N LEU A 8 8.48 -0.31 -7.49
CA LEU A 8 7.16 -0.90 -7.31
C LEU A 8 6.50 -0.39 -6.03
N THR A 9 7.27 -0.22 -4.95
CA THR A 9 6.76 0.33 -3.71
C THR A 9 6.23 1.74 -3.94
N GLN A 10 6.98 2.57 -4.64
CA GLN A 10 6.51 3.93 -4.94
C GLN A 10 5.27 3.94 -5.80
N GLN A 11 5.17 3.05 -6.78
CA GLN A 11 3.98 2.91 -7.60
C GLN A 11 2.77 2.51 -6.76
N PHE A 12 2.96 1.59 -5.82
CA PHE A 12 1.90 1.16 -4.92
C PHE A 12 1.42 2.32 -4.04
N LEU A 13 2.34 3.06 -3.44
CA LEU A 13 1.99 4.20 -2.59
C LEU A 13 1.26 5.28 -3.39
N ALA A 14 1.72 5.56 -4.60
CA ALA A 14 1.05 6.52 -5.48
C ALA A 14 -0.36 6.06 -5.83
N TRP A 15 -0.54 4.78 -6.07
CA TRP A 15 -1.85 4.20 -6.37
C TRP A 15 -2.82 4.40 -5.20
N ILE A 16 -2.34 4.21 -3.96
CA ILE A 16 -3.17 4.44 -2.77
C ILE A 16 -3.55 5.91 -2.63
N GLU A 17 -2.61 6.80 -2.91
CA GLU A 17 -2.83 8.24 -2.76
C GLU A 17 -3.73 8.80 -3.86
N GLU A 18 -3.75 8.18 -5.02
CA GLU A 18 -4.47 8.66 -6.20
C GLU A 18 -5.99 8.70 -6.00
N ALA A 19 -6.52 7.74 -5.27
CA ALA A 19 -7.97 7.63 -5.03
C ALA A 19 -8.20 6.81 -3.77
N PRO A 20 -9.39 6.93 -3.13
CA PRO A 20 -9.68 6.09 -1.98
C PRO A 20 -9.59 4.61 -2.34
N ARG A 21 -8.87 3.84 -1.53
CA ARG A 21 -8.70 2.40 -1.73
C ARG A 21 -9.18 1.66 -0.50
N SER A 22 -9.92 0.58 -0.70
CA SER A 22 -10.33 -0.29 0.38
C SER A 22 -9.36 -1.46 0.51
N TYR A 23 -9.50 -2.22 1.60
CA TYR A 23 -8.73 -3.44 1.76
C TYR A 23 -9.01 -4.41 0.59
N ALA A 24 -10.27 -4.47 0.14
CA ALA A 24 -10.62 -5.32 -0.99
C ALA A 24 -9.88 -4.89 -2.27
N ASP A 25 -9.73 -3.58 -2.47
CA ASP A 25 -8.97 -3.07 -3.61
C ASP A 25 -7.50 -3.51 -3.54
N ALA A 26 -6.91 -3.39 -2.35
CA ALA A 26 -5.51 -3.80 -2.15
C ALA A 26 -5.35 -5.31 -2.29
N GLU A 27 -6.33 -6.08 -1.85
CA GLU A 27 -6.32 -7.52 -2.01
C GLU A 27 -6.31 -7.92 -3.48
N ALA A 28 -7.08 -7.22 -4.30
CA ALA A 28 -7.08 -7.45 -5.74
C ALA A 28 -5.73 -7.05 -6.36
N TRP A 29 -5.16 -5.95 -5.91
CA TRP A 29 -3.86 -5.47 -6.44
C TRP A 29 -2.75 -6.46 -6.16
N ARG A 30 -2.75 -7.09 -4.98
CA ARG A 30 -1.64 -7.96 -4.55
C ARG A 30 -1.67 -9.37 -5.12
N ARG A 31 -2.66 -9.69 -5.94
CA ARG A 31 -2.87 -11.06 -6.43
C ARG A 31 -1.74 -11.59 -7.29
N SER A 32 -1.01 -10.73 -7.98
CA SER A 32 0.07 -11.17 -8.86
C SER A 32 1.42 -10.83 -8.24
N CYS A 33 2.39 -11.75 -8.41
CA CYS A 33 3.77 -11.48 -8.02
C CYS A 33 4.36 -10.46 -8.98
N PRO A 34 5.19 -9.52 -8.51
CA PRO A 34 5.73 -9.41 -7.15
C PRO A 34 4.89 -8.54 -6.21
N HIS A 35 3.66 -8.21 -6.56
CA HIS A 35 2.83 -7.27 -5.81
C HIS A 35 2.57 -7.71 -4.38
N LEU A 36 2.45 -9.02 -4.15
CA LEU A 36 2.23 -9.52 -2.80
C LEU A 36 3.38 -9.15 -1.86
N SER A 37 4.62 -9.31 -2.32
CA SER A 37 5.79 -8.93 -1.52
C SER A 37 5.81 -7.44 -1.21
N ILE A 38 5.45 -6.61 -2.18
CA ILE A 38 5.39 -5.17 -2.00
C ILE A 38 4.35 -4.82 -0.94
N TRP A 39 3.18 -5.46 -0.99
CA TRP A 39 2.11 -5.27 -0.02
C TRP A 39 2.58 -5.63 1.39
N GLU A 40 3.20 -6.81 1.53
CA GLU A 40 3.66 -7.27 2.83
C GLU A 40 4.75 -6.37 3.40
N ASP A 41 5.68 -5.93 2.57
CA ASP A 41 6.74 -5.03 2.98
C ASP A 41 6.18 -3.67 3.40
N ALA A 42 5.19 -3.18 2.68
CA ALA A 42 4.57 -1.90 3.03
C ALA A 42 3.93 -1.95 4.42
N ILE A 43 3.29 -3.07 4.75
CA ILE A 43 2.70 -3.24 6.07
C ILE A 43 3.79 -3.35 7.13
N SER A 44 4.79 -4.20 6.90
CA SER A 44 5.90 -4.41 7.84
C SER A 44 6.68 -3.13 8.12
N ASP A 45 6.88 -2.32 7.10
CA ASP A 45 7.66 -1.10 7.22
C ASP A 45 6.84 0.08 7.74
N GLY A 46 5.56 -0.12 7.99
CA GLY A 46 4.70 0.93 8.51
C GLY A 46 4.42 2.04 7.50
N LEU A 47 4.31 1.68 6.23
CA LEU A 47 4.06 2.66 5.16
C LEU A 47 2.57 2.90 4.95
N VAL A 48 1.73 1.95 5.32
CA VAL A 48 0.27 2.05 5.17
C VAL A 48 -0.40 1.68 6.47
N ARG A 49 -1.64 2.14 6.63
CA ARG A 49 -2.48 1.76 7.77
C ARG A 49 -3.90 1.57 7.28
N PHE A 50 -4.70 0.93 8.12
CA PHE A 50 -6.10 0.67 7.82
C PHE A 50 -7.00 1.51 8.71
N GLU A 51 -7.98 2.16 8.11
CA GLU A 51 -9.00 2.89 8.84
C GLU A 51 -10.28 2.07 8.79
N ASN A 52 -10.64 1.46 9.91
CA ASN A 52 -11.82 0.62 9.99
C ASN A 52 -13.09 1.44 9.90
N THR A 53 -14.01 0.96 9.06
CA THR A 53 -15.35 1.52 9.00
C THR A 53 -16.35 0.46 9.45
N SER A 54 -16.75 -0.45 8.57
CA SER A 54 -17.77 -1.44 8.91
C SER A 54 -17.31 -2.87 8.72
N GLY A 55 -16.01 -3.10 8.53
CA GLY A 55 -15.46 -4.43 8.36
C GLY A 55 -14.14 -4.36 7.63
N LEU A 56 -13.36 -5.46 7.69
CA LEU A 56 -12.02 -5.47 7.12
C LEU A 56 -12.03 -5.17 5.63
N GLN A 57 -12.94 -5.79 4.89
CA GLN A 57 -12.98 -5.62 3.42
C GLN A 57 -13.29 -4.19 3.00
N GLN A 58 -13.97 -3.45 3.86
CA GLN A 58 -14.36 -2.07 3.59
C GLN A 58 -13.45 -1.07 4.28
N SER A 59 -12.48 -1.55 5.04
CA SER A 59 -11.50 -0.67 5.68
C SER A 59 -10.72 0.07 4.60
N ARG A 60 -10.48 1.36 4.85
CA ARG A 60 -9.71 2.18 3.92
C ARG A 60 -8.21 1.96 4.18
N VAL A 61 -7.45 1.83 3.10
CA VAL A 61 -6.00 1.77 3.17
C VAL A 61 -5.46 3.17 2.91
N THR A 62 -4.68 3.69 3.86
CA THR A 62 -4.13 5.05 3.73
C THR A 62 -2.63 5.01 4.00
N LEU A 63 -1.93 6.05 3.55
CA LEU A 63 -0.51 6.17 3.83
C LEU A 63 -0.29 6.71 5.23
N THR A 64 0.72 6.16 5.91
CA THR A 64 1.23 6.76 7.15
C THR A 64 2.13 7.93 6.78
N PRO A 65 2.52 8.78 7.75
CA PRO A 65 3.51 9.82 7.46
C PRO A 65 4.79 9.25 6.87
N ARG A 66 5.20 8.07 7.30
CA ARG A 66 6.38 7.39 6.77
C ARG A 66 6.18 7.00 5.30
N GLY A 67 5.00 6.47 4.97
CA GLY A 67 4.69 6.11 3.59
C GLY A 67 4.65 7.34 2.69
N ARG A 68 4.07 8.42 3.19
CA ARG A 68 4.00 9.67 2.43
C ARG A 68 5.39 10.24 2.19
N ALA A 69 6.27 10.19 3.19
CA ALA A 69 7.63 10.66 3.05
C ALA A 69 8.39 9.87 1.98
N LEU A 70 8.17 8.57 1.94
CA LEU A 70 8.80 7.72 0.94
C LEU A 70 8.27 8.03 -0.46
N LEU A 71 6.98 8.29 -0.58
CA LEU A 71 6.36 8.63 -1.86
C LEU A 71 6.91 9.95 -2.43
N GLU A 72 7.18 10.91 -1.56
CA GLU A 72 7.63 12.24 -1.96
C GLU A 72 9.11 12.32 -2.30
N ARG A 73 9.84 11.26 -2.15
CA ARG A 73 11.27 11.25 -2.44
C ARG A 73 11.59 11.42 -3.91
#